data_24ef83864ca8905869cc929336ac3c88
#
_entry.id   24ef83864ca8905869cc929336ac3c88
#
_cell.length_a   1.000
_cell.length_b   1.000
_cell.length_c   1.000
_cell.angle_alpha   90.00
_cell.angle_beta   90.00
_cell.angle_gamma   90.00
#
_symmetry.space_group_name_H-M   'P 1'
#
loop_
_entity.id
_entity.type
_entity.pdbx_description
1 polymer ?
#
loop_
_entity_poly.entity_id
_entity_poly.type
_entity_poly.pdbx_seq_one_letter_code
_entity_poly.pdbx_strand_id
1 'polypeptide(L)'
;MLLVNSILGNIHNDNLLRKKVEDVRQQGKLRHLFLSRIEMEKSRLRKKTEDGFDIGLVLDPGKKLHHGDVISQDSEIILIEQLSEKILTVRFTENDKRLFLLVGHIIGNRHRPISIKNETISFPIHDDSEMELFGKLFHDVINKIDLSMQEEIFIPHESMDVHEH
;
A
#
# COMPACT_ATOMS: atom_id res chain seq x y z
N MET A 1 20.73 16.98 -2.92
CA MET A 1 20.09 15.65 -2.75
C MET A 1 20.53 15.04 -1.44
N LEU A 2 19.60 14.73 -0.56
CA LEU A 2 19.87 14.03 0.70
C LEU A 2 19.86 12.53 0.45
N LEU A 3 20.91 11.81 0.84
CA LEU A 3 20.98 10.36 0.68
C LEU A 3 20.60 9.68 2.00
N VAL A 4 19.56 8.86 2.00
CA VAL A 4 19.06 8.15 3.19
C VAL A 4 19.21 6.64 2.97
N ASN A 5 19.77 5.95 3.95
CA ASN A 5 20.04 4.50 3.89
C ASN A 5 19.40 3.70 5.02
N SER A 6 18.70 4.35 5.93
CA SER A 6 18.09 3.69 7.08
C SER A 6 16.72 4.25 7.43
N ILE A 7 15.89 3.39 7.99
CA ILE A 7 14.56 3.72 8.53
C ILE A 7 14.72 3.81 10.05
N LEU A 8 14.25 4.88 10.67
CA LEU A 8 14.29 5.06 12.13
C LEU A 8 13.28 4.15 12.84
N GLY A 9 12.14 3.92 12.23
CA GLY A 9 11.03 3.17 12.77
C GLY A 9 9.72 3.60 12.13
N ASN A 10 8.60 3.13 12.67
CA ASN A 10 7.26 3.43 12.17
C ASN A 10 6.40 4.05 13.28
N ILE A 11 5.71 5.15 12.97
CA ILE A 11 4.88 5.88 13.95
C ILE A 11 3.69 5.08 14.48
N HIS A 12 3.26 4.04 13.78
CA HIS A 12 2.16 3.17 14.22
C HIS A 12 2.58 2.16 15.29
N ASN A 13 3.88 1.83 15.35
CA ASN A 13 4.43 0.82 16.24
C ASN A 13 5.30 1.41 17.37
N ASP A 14 5.69 2.68 17.24
CA ASP A 14 6.60 3.36 18.19
C ASP A 14 5.98 4.68 18.67
N ASN A 15 5.52 4.68 19.93
CA ASN A 15 4.90 5.86 20.55
C ASN A 15 5.89 7.01 20.79
N LEU A 16 7.16 6.71 21.07
CA LEU A 16 8.19 7.75 21.29
C LEU A 16 8.52 8.43 19.96
N LEU A 17 8.66 7.65 18.91
CA LEU A 17 8.88 8.17 17.56
C LEU A 17 7.68 9.00 17.08
N ARG A 18 6.46 8.56 17.36
CA ARG A 18 5.23 9.32 17.06
C ARG A 18 5.23 10.68 17.71
N LYS A 19 5.58 10.76 19.02
CA LYS A 19 5.68 12.03 19.73
C LYS A 19 6.74 12.95 19.13
N LYS A 20 7.91 12.39 18.81
CA LYS A 20 8.99 13.15 18.15
C LYS A 20 8.54 13.72 16.80
N VAL A 21 7.87 12.94 15.99
CA VAL A 21 7.33 13.38 14.69
C VAL A 21 6.31 14.49 14.89
N GLU A 22 5.42 14.36 15.88
CA GLU A 22 4.43 15.39 16.18
C GLU A 22 5.08 16.70 16.64
N ASP A 23 6.10 16.65 17.49
CA ASP A 23 6.86 17.82 17.93
C ASP A 23 7.52 18.54 16.73
N VAL A 24 8.12 17.78 15.81
CA VAL A 24 8.74 18.32 14.59
C VAL A 24 7.68 18.92 13.66
N ARG A 25 6.49 18.30 13.57
CA ARG A 25 5.34 18.82 12.83
C ARG A 25 4.87 20.17 13.38
N GLN A 26 4.74 20.31 14.71
CA GLN A 26 4.34 21.55 15.36
C GLN A 26 5.35 22.68 15.16
N GLN A 27 6.62 22.33 14.96
CA GLN A 27 7.67 23.28 14.61
C GLN A 27 7.70 23.66 13.12
N GLY A 28 6.83 23.06 12.30
CA GLY A 28 6.81 23.28 10.85
C GLY A 28 8.02 22.73 10.09
N LYS A 29 8.71 21.75 10.68
CA LYS A 29 9.95 21.16 10.12
C LYS A 29 9.78 19.74 9.59
N LEU A 30 8.59 19.15 9.75
CA LEU A 30 8.31 17.82 9.23
C LEU A 30 8.15 17.86 7.72
N ARG A 31 8.88 17.01 7.02
CA ARG A 31 8.70 16.79 5.58
C ARG A 31 7.88 15.54 5.31
N HIS A 32 7.12 15.57 4.24
CA HIS A 32 6.30 14.44 3.79
C HIS A 32 6.82 13.91 2.45
N LEU A 33 7.05 12.61 2.37
CA LEU A 33 7.39 11.92 1.14
C LEU A 33 6.25 10.98 0.76
N PHE A 34 5.50 11.36 -0.28
CA PHE A 34 4.40 10.57 -0.80
C PHE A 34 4.89 9.56 -1.84
N LEU A 35 4.60 8.29 -1.60
CA LEU A 35 5.03 7.18 -2.44
C LEU A 35 3.83 6.30 -2.82
N SER A 36 3.80 5.85 -4.07
CA SER A 36 2.89 4.76 -4.43
C SER A 36 3.35 3.45 -3.78
N ARG A 37 2.45 2.50 -3.62
CA ARG A 37 2.77 1.17 -3.08
C ARG A 37 3.95 0.51 -3.82
N ILE A 38 3.98 0.61 -5.17
CA ILE A 38 5.07 0.06 -5.99
C ILE A 38 6.40 0.80 -5.76
N GLU A 39 6.38 2.11 -5.52
CA GLU A 39 7.59 2.85 -5.19
C GLU A 39 8.15 2.46 -3.83
N MET A 40 7.28 2.12 -2.86
CA MET A 40 7.69 1.70 -1.52
C MET A 40 8.40 0.34 -1.48
N GLU A 41 8.20 -0.50 -2.49
CA GLU A 41 8.87 -1.80 -2.65
C GLU A 41 10.31 -1.67 -3.20
N LYS A 42 10.69 -0.49 -3.70
CA LYS A 42 12.01 -0.27 -4.27
C LYS A 42 13.07 -0.06 -3.19
N SER A 43 14.17 -0.80 -3.27
CA SER A 43 15.34 -0.58 -2.41
C SER A 43 16.14 0.68 -2.81
N ARG A 44 15.94 1.20 -4.02
CA ARG A 44 16.56 2.44 -4.52
C ARG A 44 15.52 3.31 -5.20
N LEU A 45 15.43 4.55 -4.74
CA LEU A 45 14.46 5.51 -5.25
C LEU A 45 15.03 6.94 -5.12
N ARG A 46 14.81 7.76 -6.13
CA ARG A 46 15.00 9.22 -6.03
C ARG A 46 13.65 9.90 -6.22
N LYS A 47 13.29 10.75 -5.28
CA LYS A 47 12.03 11.49 -5.31
C LYS A 47 12.13 12.78 -4.50
N LYS A 48 11.24 13.71 -4.77
CA LYS A 48 11.10 14.94 -3.99
C LYS A 48 10.01 14.82 -2.96
N THR A 49 10.23 15.42 -1.80
CA THR A 49 9.18 15.65 -0.80
C THR A 49 8.13 16.62 -1.31
N GLU A 50 7.02 16.75 -0.58
CA GLU A 50 5.93 17.68 -0.91
C GLU A 50 6.45 19.13 -1.08
N ASP A 51 7.38 19.54 -0.25
CA ASP A 51 8.01 20.88 -0.28
C ASP A 51 9.19 20.99 -1.28
N GLY A 52 9.39 19.98 -2.12
CA GLY A 52 10.35 19.98 -3.22
C GLY A 52 11.77 19.56 -2.85
N PHE A 53 12.01 19.10 -1.63
CA PHE A 53 13.32 18.65 -1.17
C PHE A 53 13.71 17.31 -1.82
N ASP A 54 14.89 17.20 -2.40
CA ASP A 54 15.32 16.06 -3.21
C ASP A 54 15.98 14.98 -2.34
N ILE A 55 15.41 13.76 -2.37
CA ILE A 55 15.82 12.62 -1.56
C ILE A 55 16.24 11.47 -2.45
N GLY A 56 17.37 10.85 -2.12
CA GLY A 56 17.80 9.57 -2.63
C GLY A 56 17.69 8.52 -1.52
N LEU A 57 16.88 7.48 -1.75
CA LEU A 57 16.77 6.33 -0.87
C LEU A 57 17.66 5.21 -1.39
N VAL A 58 18.46 4.59 -0.51
CA VAL A 58 19.26 3.41 -0.79
C VAL A 58 19.15 2.48 0.41
N LEU A 59 18.16 1.61 0.39
CA LEU A 59 17.93 0.62 1.44
C LEU A 59 18.68 -0.68 1.15
N ASP A 60 18.95 -1.46 2.19
CA ASP A 60 19.50 -2.81 2.04
C ASP A 60 18.57 -3.69 1.18
N PRO A 61 19.12 -4.67 0.46
CA PRO A 61 18.31 -5.64 -0.29
C PRO A 61 17.25 -6.31 0.60
N GLY A 62 16.04 -6.41 0.09
CA GLY A 62 14.89 -6.99 0.82
C GLY A 62 14.20 -6.06 1.82
N LYS A 63 14.76 -4.89 2.13
CA LYS A 63 14.05 -3.86 2.89
C LYS A 63 13.17 -3.03 1.99
N LYS A 64 11.97 -2.77 2.45
CA LYS A 64 10.97 -1.91 1.81
C LYS A 64 10.43 -0.89 2.80
N LEU A 65 9.84 0.17 2.28
CA LEU A 65 9.16 1.19 3.07
C LEU A 65 7.71 0.80 3.35
N HIS A 66 7.17 1.30 4.45
CA HIS A 66 5.77 1.17 4.82
C HIS A 66 5.17 2.53 5.13
N HIS A 67 3.86 2.63 5.01
CA HIS A 67 3.14 3.83 5.45
C HIS A 67 3.40 4.11 6.92
N GLY A 68 3.79 5.35 7.24
CA GLY A 68 4.15 5.76 8.58
C GLY A 68 5.61 5.53 8.97
N ASP A 69 6.44 5.00 8.08
CA ASP A 69 7.88 4.94 8.31
C ASP A 69 8.48 6.35 8.41
N VAL A 70 9.47 6.47 9.26
CA VAL A 70 10.23 7.71 9.46
C VAL A 70 11.66 7.47 9.04
N ILE A 71 12.13 8.31 8.16
CA ILE A 71 13.54 8.37 7.77
C ILE A 71 14.17 9.67 8.25
N SER A 72 15.45 9.63 8.54
CA SER A 72 16.17 10.82 8.98
C SER A 72 17.60 10.83 8.45
N GLN A 73 18.06 12.01 8.09
CA GLN A 73 19.44 12.30 7.74
C GLN A 73 19.72 13.76 7.99
N ASP A 74 20.91 14.09 8.53
CA ASP A 74 21.38 15.47 8.75
C ASP A 74 20.36 16.37 9.49
N SER A 75 19.72 15.84 10.53
CA SER A 75 18.66 16.49 11.32
C SER A 75 17.32 16.70 10.61
N GLU A 76 17.19 16.31 9.35
CA GLU A 76 15.91 16.28 8.65
C GLU A 76 15.08 15.06 9.08
N ILE A 77 13.80 15.27 9.34
CA ILE A 77 12.83 14.21 9.67
C ILE A 77 11.79 14.15 8.55
N ILE A 78 11.65 12.99 7.96
CA ILE A 78 10.79 12.77 6.81
C ILE A 78 9.85 11.62 7.11
N LEU A 79 8.55 11.89 7.02
CA LEU A 79 7.49 10.90 7.16
C LEU A 79 7.14 10.32 5.79
N ILE A 80 7.15 9.01 5.69
CA ILE A 80 6.72 8.29 4.49
C ILE A 80 5.21 8.11 4.53
N GLU A 81 4.55 8.56 3.49
CA GLU A 81 3.11 8.42 3.32
C GLU A 81 2.78 7.69 2.01
N GLN A 82 1.99 6.64 2.12
CA GLN A 82 1.53 5.91 0.95
C GLN A 82 0.39 6.68 0.28
N LEU A 83 0.48 6.82 -1.04
CA LEU A 83 -0.62 7.33 -1.84
C LEU A 83 -1.78 6.34 -1.88
N SER A 84 -3.00 6.86 -1.89
CA SER A 84 -4.19 6.06 -2.19
C SER A 84 -4.14 5.55 -3.63
N GLU A 85 -4.78 4.41 -3.86
CA GLU A 85 -4.94 3.83 -5.20
C GLU A 85 -6.37 3.33 -5.38
N LYS A 86 -6.81 3.17 -6.62
CA LYS A 86 -8.12 2.59 -6.92
C LYS A 86 -8.11 1.12 -6.57
N ILE A 87 -9.10 0.69 -5.80
CA ILE A 87 -9.28 -0.71 -5.44
C ILE A 87 -10.69 -1.16 -5.77
N LEU A 88 -10.78 -2.41 -6.20
CA LEU A 88 -12.02 -3.14 -6.37
C LEU A 88 -12.22 -4.05 -5.17
N THR A 89 -13.39 -3.95 -4.54
CA THR A 89 -13.78 -4.77 -3.39
C THR A 89 -14.92 -5.69 -3.79
N VAL A 90 -14.72 -6.97 -3.54
CA VAL A 90 -15.72 -8.03 -3.69
C VAL A 90 -16.25 -8.36 -2.31
N ARG A 91 -17.52 -8.11 -2.06
CA ARG A 91 -18.24 -8.57 -0.87
C ARG A 91 -19.08 -9.79 -1.21
N PHE A 92 -18.92 -10.85 -0.42
CA PHE A 92 -19.70 -12.07 -0.59
C PHE A 92 -21.06 -11.93 0.09
N THR A 93 -22.13 -12.26 -0.64
CA THR A 93 -23.50 -12.24 -0.11
C THR A 93 -23.94 -13.60 0.43
N GLU A 94 -23.17 -14.64 0.12
CA GLU A 94 -23.39 -16.01 0.56
C GLU A 94 -22.11 -16.59 1.18
N ASN A 95 -22.27 -17.42 2.22
CA ASN A 95 -21.15 -18.15 2.83
C ASN A 95 -20.95 -19.49 2.10
N ASP A 96 -20.39 -19.44 0.92
CA ASP A 96 -20.11 -20.61 0.07
C ASP A 96 -18.59 -20.72 -0.18
N LYS A 97 -17.99 -21.81 0.30
CA LYS A 97 -16.54 -22.06 0.15
C LYS A 97 -16.10 -22.15 -1.31
N ARG A 98 -16.95 -22.69 -2.20
CA ARG A 98 -16.65 -22.78 -3.64
C ARG A 98 -16.59 -21.40 -4.26
N LEU A 99 -17.51 -20.53 -3.87
CA LEU A 99 -17.52 -19.13 -4.30
C LEU A 99 -16.24 -18.41 -3.91
N PHE A 100 -15.79 -18.55 -2.66
CA PHE A 100 -14.55 -17.94 -2.17
C PHE A 100 -13.33 -18.40 -2.96
N LEU A 101 -13.23 -19.73 -3.20
CA LEU A 101 -12.13 -20.31 -3.95
C LEU A 101 -12.12 -19.84 -5.40
N LEU A 102 -13.28 -19.78 -6.06
CA LEU A 102 -13.40 -19.35 -7.45
C LEU A 102 -13.02 -17.88 -7.62
N VAL A 103 -13.54 -17.00 -6.77
CA VAL A 103 -13.21 -15.56 -6.80
C VAL A 103 -11.73 -15.34 -6.53
N GLY A 104 -11.17 -16.00 -5.52
CA GLY A 104 -9.74 -15.93 -5.21
C GLY A 104 -8.87 -16.42 -6.36
N HIS A 105 -9.26 -17.49 -7.04
CA HIS A 105 -8.57 -18.02 -8.22
C HIS A 105 -8.60 -17.02 -9.39
N ILE A 106 -9.74 -16.42 -9.68
CA ILE A 106 -9.88 -15.42 -10.75
C ILE A 106 -8.95 -14.22 -10.50
N ILE A 107 -8.93 -13.71 -9.27
CA ILE A 107 -8.06 -12.58 -8.89
C ILE A 107 -6.57 -12.98 -8.97
N GLY A 108 -6.23 -14.16 -8.45
CA GLY A 108 -4.87 -14.70 -8.47
C GLY A 108 -4.33 -14.90 -9.89
N ASN A 109 -5.15 -15.33 -10.84
CA ASN A 109 -4.76 -15.44 -12.25
C ASN A 109 -4.40 -14.10 -12.90
N ARG A 110 -4.79 -12.99 -12.30
CA ARG A 110 -4.43 -11.63 -12.72
C ARG A 110 -3.22 -11.07 -11.97
N HIS A 111 -2.57 -11.89 -11.13
CA HIS A 111 -1.41 -11.50 -10.34
C HIS A 111 -1.63 -10.24 -9.50
N ARG A 112 -2.85 -10.06 -8.98
CA ARG A 112 -3.18 -8.92 -8.13
C ARG A 112 -2.88 -9.27 -6.68
N PRO A 113 -2.22 -8.38 -5.93
CA PRO A 113 -2.15 -8.51 -4.48
C PRO A 113 -3.56 -8.37 -3.91
N ILE A 114 -3.85 -9.08 -2.84
CA ILE A 114 -5.16 -9.06 -2.19
C ILE A 114 -5.08 -8.58 -0.76
N SER A 115 -6.18 -8.02 -0.27
CA SER A 115 -6.43 -7.75 1.14
C SER A 115 -7.76 -8.40 1.52
N ILE A 116 -7.74 -9.20 2.59
CA ILE A 116 -8.93 -9.90 3.06
C ILE A 116 -9.33 -9.28 4.40
N LYS A 117 -10.55 -8.77 4.47
CA LYS A 117 -11.12 -8.21 5.71
C LYS A 117 -12.57 -8.70 5.85
N ASN A 118 -12.86 -9.39 6.95
CA ASN A 118 -14.20 -9.95 7.18
C ASN A 118 -14.67 -10.79 5.98
N GLU A 119 -15.80 -10.40 5.38
CA GLU A 119 -16.43 -11.07 4.24
C GLU A 119 -16.10 -10.41 2.89
N THR A 120 -14.97 -9.68 2.83
CA THR A 120 -14.55 -8.97 1.62
C THR A 120 -13.15 -9.36 1.19
N ILE A 121 -12.93 -9.34 -0.11
CA ILE A 121 -11.60 -9.39 -0.72
C ILE A 121 -11.43 -8.15 -1.59
N SER A 122 -10.33 -7.44 -1.39
CA SER A 122 -10.01 -6.22 -2.13
C SER A 122 -8.68 -6.37 -2.86
N PHE A 123 -8.56 -5.71 -4.00
CA PHE A 123 -7.34 -5.71 -4.80
C PHE A 123 -7.23 -4.42 -5.63
N PRO A 124 -6.00 -3.96 -5.93
CA PRO A 124 -5.82 -2.76 -6.71
C PRO A 124 -6.17 -2.96 -8.19
N ILE A 125 -6.73 -1.91 -8.78
CA ILE A 125 -7.00 -1.80 -10.20
C ILE A 125 -6.32 -0.55 -10.77
N HIS A 126 -6.04 -0.54 -12.09
CA HIS A 126 -5.36 0.59 -12.70
C HIS A 126 -6.32 1.72 -13.08
N ASP A 127 -7.50 1.36 -13.58
CA ASP A 127 -8.51 2.31 -14.01
C ASP A 127 -9.93 1.72 -13.92
N ASP A 128 -10.92 2.55 -14.20
CA ASP A 128 -12.33 2.21 -14.07
C ASP A 128 -12.78 1.11 -15.05
N SER A 129 -12.09 0.94 -16.19
CA SER A 129 -12.42 -0.10 -17.18
C SER A 129 -12.16 -1.51 -16.65
N GLU A 130 -11.27 -1.65 -15.67
CA GLU A 130 -11.02 -2.94 -15.03
C GLU A 130 -12.20 -3.42 -14.18
N MET A 131 -13.05 -2.52 -13.69
CA MET A 131 -14.29 -2.92 -13.02
C MET A 131 -15.21 -3.70 -13.95
N GLU A 132 -15.35 -3.25 -15.20
CA GLU A 132 -16.12 -3.99 -16.22
C GLU A 132 -15.48 -5.33 -16.58
N LEU A 133 -14.14 -5.35 -16.69
CA LEU A 133 -13.39 -6.57 -16.94
C LEU A 133 -13.65 -7.61 -15.84
N PHE A 134 -13.51 -7.22 -14.58
CA PHE A 134 -13.76 -8.14 -13.46
C PHE A 134 -15.23 -8.53 -13.35
N GLY A 135 -16.16 -7.63 -13.66
CA GLY A 135 -17.58 -7.96 -13.77
C GLY A 135 -17.85 -9.10 -14.77
N LYS A 136 -17.15 -9.08 -15.91
CA LYS A 136 -17.22 -10.18 -16.91
C LYS A 136 -16.55 -11.45 -16.42
N LEU A 137 -15.40 -11.35 -15.73
CA LEU A 137 -14.70 -12.49 -15.17
C LEU A 137 -15.51 -13.18 -14.05
N PHE A 138 -16.28 -12.41 -13.28
CA PHE A 138 -17.16 -12.92 -12.23
C PHE A 138 -18.57 -13.27 -12.74
N HIS A 139 -18.81 -13.29 -14.04
CA HIS A 139 -20.14 -13.49 -14.63
C HIS A 139 -20.94 -14.62 -14.00
N ASP A 140 -20.32 -15.80 -13.78
CA ASP A 140 -21.01 -16.97 -13.26
C ASP A 140 -21.42 -16.86 -11.78
N VAL A 141 -20.87 -15.89 -11.06
CA VAL A 141 -21.09 -15.67 -9.63
C VAL A 141 -21.55 -14.25 -9.29
N ILE A 142 -21.80 -13.43 -10.31
CA ILE A 142 -22.07 -11.99 -10.13
C ILE A 142 -23.29 -11.71 -9.26
N ASN A 143 -24.27 -12.58 -9.22
CA ASN A 143 -25.48 -12.49 -8.41
C ASN A 143 -25.25 -12.89 -6.92
N LYS A 144 -24.06 -13.41 -6.58
CA LYS A 144 -23.68 -13.86 -5.25
C LYS A 144 -22.60 -12.97 -4.60
N ILE A 145 -22.22 -11.91 -5.30
CA ILE A 145 -21.22 -10.94 -4.86
C ILE A 145 -21.71 -9.51 -5.12
N ASP A 146 -21.22 -8.59 -4.32
CA ASP A 146 -21.33 -7.16 -4.59
C ASP A 146 -19.96 -6.60 -4.94
N LEU A 147 -19.86 -5.89 -6.05
CA LEU A 147 -18.65 -5.20 -6.48
C LEU A 147 -18.75 -3.72 -6.13
N SER A 148 -17.71 -3.18 -5.52
CA SER A 148 -17.59 -1.75 -5.29
C SER A 148 -16.17 -1.27 -5.58
N MET A 149 -16.04 -0.03 -6.05
CA MET A 149 -14.77 0.61 -6.33
C MET A 149 -14.60 1.79 -5.39
N GLN A 150 -13.41 1.93 -4.81
CA GLN A 150 -13.05 3.01 -3.90
C GLN A 150 -11.58 3.38 -4.09
N GLU A 151 -11.22 4.53 -3.56
CA GLU A 151 -9.83 5.00 -3.55
C GLU A 151 -9.36 5.09 -2.11
N GLU A 152 -8.39 4.25 -1.76
CA GLU A 152 -7.84 4.19 -0.40
C GLU A 152 -6.38 3.70 -0.40
N ILE A 153 -5.71 3.83 0.73
CA ILE A 153 -4.40 3.22 0.95
C ILE A 153 -4.58 1.71 0.99
N PHE A 154 -3.97 1.02 0.01
CA PHE A 154 -4.05 -0.44 -0.08
C PHE A 154 -2.87 -1.10 0.64
N ILE A 155 -3.19 -1.96 1.60
CA ILE A 155 -2.21 -2.77 2.33
C ILE A 155 -2.50 -4.23 2.00
N PRO A 156 -1.61 -4.91 1.25
CA PRO A 156 -1.79 -6.32 0.90
C PRO A 156 -1.71 -7.22 2.13
N HIS A 157 -2.30 -8.39 2.04
CA HIS A 157 -2.20 -9.42 3.06
C HIS A 157 -0.75 -9.91 3.18
N GLU A 158 -0.21 -9.98 4.40
CA GLU A 158 1.22 -10.23 4.66
C GLU A 158 1.74 -11.56 4.09
N SER A 159 0.89 -12.60 4.01
CA SER A 159 1.26 -13.92 3.47
C SER A 159 1.54 -13.92 1.96
N MET A 160 1.35 -12.81 1.27
CA MET A 160 1.56 -12.70 -0.18
C MET A 160 2.96 -12.22 -0.58
N ASP A 161 3.83 -11.95 0.38
CA ASP A 161 5.23 -11.56 0.12
C ASP A 161 6.14 -12.76 -0.25
N VAL A 162 5.57 -13.91 -0.56
CA VAL A 162 6.32 -15.11 -0.98
C VAL A 162 6.56 -15.08 -2.49
N HIS A 163 7.23 -14.05 -2.97
CA HIS A 163 7.87 -14.05 -4.28
C HIS A 163 9.39 -13.91 -4.10
N GLU A 164 9.99 -14.88 -3.45
CA GLU A 164 11.38 -15.21 -3.68
C GLU A 164 11.45 -16.10 -4.93
N HIS A 165 11.78 -15.47 -6.02
CA HIS A 165 12.30 -16.16 -7.21
C HIS A 165 13.69 -15.65 -7.50
#